data_8848383f91b156081955e30dc0b50af8
#
_entry.id   8848383f91b156081955e30dc0b50af8
#
_cell.length_a   1.000
_cell.length_b   1.000
_cell.length_c   1.000
_cell.angle_alpha   90.00
_cell.angle_beta   90.00
_cell.angle_gamma   90.00
#
_symmetry.space_group_name_H-M   'P 1'
#
loop_
_entity.id
_entity.type
_entity.pdbx_description
1 polymer ?
#
loop_
_entity_poly.entity_id
_entity_poly.type
_entity_poly.pdbx_seq_one_letter_code
_entity_poly.pdbx_strand_id
1 'polypeptide(L)'
;EECPYRNPIEGESWNLGDAVVTVIYDGSKGSTYNECSIVLRVTCGGKSLLLTGDLPATTESLLMTQGYNFQADVLKVGHHGAGSSSSAAFLDAVNPSYAIISSSRKADAILPRDSVLKKLARRFVKVYRTSEKDVVFYFKSGKISTPNIESKKYISISKGTIALTNNVYRSTGKAFNPGVALIVDGKVVPANQYRIYYSSNKYAGFGKVKIVANGTKYLSTCSTTFMILPGQEKSSVVTRDLNSAKLS
;
A
#
# COMPACT_ATOMS: atom_id res chain seq x y z
N GLU A 1 37.78 22.00 19.19
CA GLU A 1 38.42 20.79 18.62
C GLU A 1 37.79 20.55 17.24
N GLU A 2 38.65 20.51 16.20
CA GLU A 2 38.18 20.11 14.89
C GLU A 2 37.84 18.61 14.90
N CYS A 3 36.60 18.25 14.53
CA CYS A 3 36.21 16.85 14.38
C CYS A 3 36.83 16.34 13.06
N PRO A 4 37.76 15.39 13.08
CA PRO A 4 38.33 14.84 11.88
C PRO A 4 37.22 14.12 11.08
N TYR A 5 37.11 14.41 9.80
CA TYR A 5 36.18 13.76 8.91
C TYR A 5 36.90 13.08 7.76
N ARG A 6 36.31 12.04 7.22
CA ARG A 6 36.76 11.37 6.00
C ARG A 6 35.56 10.85 5.21
N ASN A 7 35.75 10.68 3.92
CA ASN A 7 34.75 10.00 3.10
C ASN A 7 34.72 8.51 3.48
N PRO A 8 33.49 7.93 3.61
CA PRO A 8 33.36 6.50 3.81
C PRO A 8 33.81 5.75 2.55
N ILE A 9 34.20 4.50 2.72
CA ILE A 9 34.57 3.61 1.61
C ILE A 9 33.54 2.46 1.56
N GLU A 10 33.04 2.15 0.40
CA GLU A 10 32.11 1.04 0.19
C GLU A 10 32.69 -0.29 0.70
N GLY A 11 31.91 -1.04 1.47
CA GLY A 11 32.33 -2.29 2.11
C GLY A 11 33.07 -2.09 3.46
N GLU A 12 33.43 -0.86 3.80
CA GLU A 12 34.09 -0.58 5.10
C GLU A 12 33.12 -0.86 6.26
N SER A 13 33.64 -1.34 7.37
CA SER A 13 32.89 -1.60 8.59
C SER A 13 33.66 -1.19 9.85
N TRP A 14 32.93 -0.76 10.88
CA TRP A 14 33.47 -0.46 12.20
C TRP A 14 32.47 -0.84 13.30
N ASN A 15 32.99 -1.00 14.51
CA ASN A 15 32.16 -1.28 15.68
C ASN A 15 31.61 0.01 16.31
N LEU A 16 30.36 -0.03 16.73
CA LEU A 16 29.68 0.97 17.53
C LEU A 16 29.07 0.25 18.76
N GLY A 17 29.86 0.09 19.82
CA GLY A 17 29.54 -0.82 20.93
C GLY A 17 29.39 -2.25 20.42
N ASP A 18 28.23 -2.88 20.70
CA ASP A 18 27.92 -4.24 20.25
C ASP A 18 27.39 -4.28 18.80
N ALA A 19 27.20 -3.14 18.15
CA ALA A 19 26.77 -3.07 16.79
C ALA A 19 27.92 -2.97 15.81
N VAL A 20 27.71 -3.49 14.58
CA VAL A 20 28.61 -3.31 13.44
C VAL A 20 27.95 -2.39 12.45
N VAL A 21 28.61 -1.31 12.07
CA VAL A 21 28.18 -0.41 10.99
C VAL A 21 28.94 -0.77 9.72
N THR A 22 28.25 -0.98 8.63
CA THR A 22 28.84 -1.30 7.32
C THR A 22 28.38 -0.29 6.28
N VAL A 23 29.30 0.25 5.48
CA VAL A 23 29.00 1.09 4.33
C VAL A 23 28.53 0.20 3.18
N ILE A 24 27.25 0.29 2.83
CA ILE A 24 26.70 -0.45 1.68
C ILE A 24 26.95 0.31 0.38
N TYR A 25 26.84 1.64 0.41
CA TYR A 25 27.12 2.53 -0.69
C TYR A 25 27.70 3.84 -0.16
N ASP A 26 28.75 4.30 -0.76
CA ASP A 26 29.53 5.46 -0.29
C ASP A 26 29.15 6.80 -0.97
N GLY A 27 28.19 6.78 -1.89
CA GLY A 27 27.75 7.96 -2.64
C GLY A 27 28.58 8.26 -3.89
N SER A 28 29.65 7.52 -4.16
CA SER A 28 30.63 7.82 -5.22
C SER A 28 30.06 7.79 -6.65
N LYS A 29 28.95 7.07 -6.87
CA LYS A 29 28.30 6.97 -8.19
C LYS A 29 27.20 8.00 -8.42
N GLY A 30 26.99 8.91 -7.47
CA GLY A 30 25.97 9.96 -7.54
C GLY A 30 26.46 11.20 -8.28
N SER A 31 25.54 11.90 -8.95
CA SER A 31 25.78 13.20 -9.62
C SER A 31 25.08 14.35 -8.93
N THR A 32 24.09 14.07 -8.10
CA THR A 32 23.34 15.03 -7.31
C THR A 32 23.54 14.78 -5.82
N TYR A 33 23.26 15.78 -4.97
CA TYR A 33 23.36 15.62 -3.51
C TYR A 33 22.60 14.40 -2.98
N ASN A 34 21.38 14.15 -3.48
CA ASN A 34 20.61 12.99 -3.04
C ASN A 34 21.16 11.67 -3.55
N GLU A 35 21.71 11.64 -4.76
CA GLU A 35 22.37 10.45 -5.32
C GLU A 35 23.68 10.12 -4.60
N CYS A 36 24.34 11.13 -4.04
CA CYS A 36 25.52 10.97 -3.18
C CYS A 36 25.17 10.55 -1.75
N SER A 37 23.94 10.18 -1.45
CA SER A 37 23.56 9.69 -0.12
C SER A 37 24.32 8.42 0.23
N ILE A 38 24.95 8.43 1.40
CA ILE A 38 25.62 7.25 1.95
C ILE A 38 24.58 6.28 2.47
N VAL A 39 24.70 5.00 2.10
CA VAL A 39 23.84 3.94 2.62
C VAL A 39 24.60 3.10 3.63
N LEU A 40 24.09 3.05 4.85
CA LEU A 40 24.67 2.31 5.95
C LEU A 40 23.75 1.17 6.39
N ARG A 41 24.35 0.02 6.72
CA ARG A 41 23.70 -1.03 7.50
C ARG A 41 24.28 -1.08 8.89
N VAL A 42 23.40 -1.05 9.89
CA VAL A 42 23.78 -1.28 11.30
C VAL A 42 23.25 -2.65 11.70
N THR A 43 24.13 -3.54 12.12
CA THR A 43 23.77 -4.90 12.55
C THR A 43 24.07 -5.05 14.03
N CYS A 44 23.08 -5.52 14.80
CA CYS A 44 23.24 -5.80 16.23
C CYS A 44 22.36 -6.98 16.64
N GLY A 45 22.92 -7.93 17.36
CA GLY A 45 22.18 -9.10 17.88
C GLY A 45 21.45 -9.91 16.81
N GLY A 46 22.01 -10.01 15.59
CA GLY A 46 21.41 -10.74 14.46
C GLY A 46 20.25 -10.02 13.78
N LYS A 47 20.06 -8.72 14.06
CA LYS A 47 19.06 -7.84 13.44
C LYS A 47 19.73 -6.65 12.79
N SER A 48 19.07 -6.05 11.79
CA SER A 48 19.67 -4.98 11.00
C SER A 48 18.76 -3.79 10.78
N LEU A 49 19.38 -2.62 10.72
CA LEU A 49 18.79 -1.34 10.32
C LEU A 49 19.49 -0.84 9.06
N LEU A 50 18.74 -0.47 8.04
CA LEU A 50 19.25 0.19 6.84
C LEU A 50 18.94 1.69 6.89
N LEU A 51 19.97 2.51 6.73
CA LEU A 51 19.91 3.96 6.64
C LEU A 51 20.24 4.35 5.20
N THR A 52 19.33 5.03 4.50
CA THR A 52 19.45 5.29 3.05
C THR A 52 19.61 6.76 2.71
N GLY A 53 19.77 7.63 3.71
CA GLY A 53 19.79 9.09 3.47
C GLY A 53 18.60 9.53 2.65
N ASP A 54 18.83 10.31 1.61
CA ASP A 54 17.83 10.82 0.68
C ASP A 54 17.95 10.14 -0.72
N LEU A 55 18.48 8.92 -0.75
CA LEU A 55 18.73 8.14 -1.97
C LEU A 55 17.48 8.10 -2.88
N PRO A 56 17.57 8.54 -4.15
CA PRO A 56 16.43 8.52 -5.07
C PRO A 56 16.21 7.14 -5.70
N ALA A 57 14.98 6.89 -6.16
CA ALA A 57 14.57 5.61 -6.76
C ALA A 57 15.39 5.23 -8.01
N THR A 58 15.93 6.20 -8.74
CA THR A 58 16.84 5.97 -9.87
C THR A 58 18.12 5.29 -9.41
N THR A 59 18.73 5.80 -8.33
CA THR A 59 19.94 5.23 -7.74
C THR A 59 19.66 3.92 -7.02
N GLU A 60 18.51 3.79 -6.32
CA GLU A 60 18.05 2.49 -5.78
C GLU A 60 18.04 1.41 -6.87
N SER A 61 17.44 1.71 -8.04
CA SER A 61 17.36 0.81 -9.17
C SER A 61 18.75 0.45 -9.73
N LEU A 62 19.60 1.46 -9.92
CA LEU A 62 20.97 1.26 -10.40
C LEU A 62 21.75 0.30 -9.48
N LEU A 63 21.74 0.57 -8.17
CA LEU A 63 22.47 -0.24 -7.21
C LEU A 63 21.91 -1.67 -7.13
N MET A 64 20.59 -1.85 -7.19
CA MET A 64 19.98 -3.19 -7.25
C MET A 64 20.44 -3.99 -8.49
N THR A 65 20.56 -3.35 -9.68
CA THR A 65 21.06 -4.02 -10.88
C THR A 65 22.56 -4.39 -10.78
N GLN A 66 23.29 -3.70 -9.93
CA GLN A 66 24.71 -3.98 -9.62
C GLN A 66 24.87 -5.04 -8.52
N GLY A 67 23.81 -5.63 -8.01
CA GLY A 67 23.85 -6.72 -7.04
C GLY A 67 24.00 -6.30 -5.58
N TYR A 68 23.81 -5.02 -5.26
CA TYR A 68 23.85 -4.55 -3.85
C TYR A 68 22.76 -5.22 -3.02
N ASN A 69 23.13 -5.72 -1.87
CA ASN A 69 22.21 -6.32 -0.91
C ASN A 69 21.66 -5.25 0.05
N PHE A 70 20.37 -4.99 0.00
CA PHE A 70 19.68 -4.02 0.84
C PHE A 70 18.83 -4.65 1.95
N GLN A 71 18.79 -5.96 2.07
CA GLN A 71 17.94 -6.64 3.05
C GLN A 71 18.19 -6.14 4.47
N ALA A 72 17.10 -5.74 5.18
CA ALA A 72 17.17 -5.28 6.55
C ALA A 72 15.83 -5.41 7.28
N ASP A 73 15.86 -5.64 8.59
CA ASP A 73 14.65 -5.75 9.42
C ASP A 73 13.95 -4.40 9.64
N VAL A 74 14.73 -3.33 9.74
CA VAL A 74 14.26 -1.95 9.94
C VAL A 74 14.79 -1.08 8.81
N LEU A 75 13.93 -0.26 8.20
CA LEU A 75 14.31 0.72 7.19
C LEU A 75 14.11 2.13 7.70
N LYS A 76 15.15 2.97 7.68
CA LYS A 76 14.96 4.42 7.65
C LYS A 76 14.56 4.79 6.23
N VAL A 77 13.32 5.17 6.05
CA VAL A 77 12.75 5.50 4.73
C VAL A 77 13.50 6.64 4.09
N GLY A 78 13.86 6.49 2.83
CA GLY A 78 14.62 7.48 2.07
C GLY A 78 13.88 8.81 1.94
N HIS A 79 14.65 9.89 1.95
CA HIS A 79 14.21 11.25 1.63
C HIS A 79 12.93 11.67 2.38
N HIS A 80 12.89 11.39 3.69
CA HIS A 80 11.77 11.73 4.59
C HIS A 80 10.40 11.17 4.13
N GLY A 81 10.40 10.15 3.29
CA GLY A 81 9.19 9.62 2.66
C GLY A 81 8.73 10.39 1.41
N ALA A 82 9.65 11.02 0.69
CA ALA A 82 9.37 11.63 -0.62
C ALA A 82 8.98 10.58 -1.66
N GLY A 83 8.13 10.95 -2.61
CA GLY A 83 7.66 10.04 -3.66
C GLY A 83 8.75 9.60 -4.64
N SER A 84 9.85 10.36 -4.70
CA SER A 84 11.03 10.10 -5.52
C SER A 84 11.98 9.05 -4.94
N SER A 85 11.70 8.54 -3.74
CA SER A 85 12.52 7.54 -3.03
C SER A 85 11.67 6.36 -2.57
N SER A 86 12.30 5.32 -2.05
CA SER A 86 11.65 4.10 -1.56
C SER A 86 10.69 3.51 -2.59
N SER A 87 11.24 3.16 -3.76
CA SER A 87 10.51 2.51 -4.85
C SER A 87 9.90 1.19 -4.41
N ALA A 88 8.91 0.69 -5.15
CA ALA A 88 8.27 -0.58 -4.82
C ALA A 88 9.29 -1.74 -4.87
N ALA A 89 10.12 -1.79 -5.92
CA ALA A 89 11.15 -2.80 -6.07
C ALA A 89 12.21 -2.73 -4.95
N PHE A 90 12.61 -1.51 -4.56
CA PHE A 90 13.54 -1.33 -3.45
C PHE A 90 12.95 -1.82 -2.11
N LEU A 91 11.70 -1.51 -1.83
CA LEU A 91 11.03 -2.00 -0.62
C LEU A 91 10.88 -3.53 -0.61
N ASP A 92 10.71 -4.16 -1.77
CA ASP A 92 10.71 -5.62 -1.90
C ASP A 92 12.12 -6.21 -1.66
N ALA A 93 13.18 -5.55 -2.14
CA ALA A 93 14.56 -5.95 -1.90
C ALA A 93 14.99 -5.78 -0.44
N VAL A 94 14.57 -4.70 0.23
CA VAL A 94 14.84 -4.48 1.67
C VAL A 94 14.01 -5.44 2.52
N ASN A 95 12.75 -5.69 2.17
CA ASN A 95 11.79 -6.54 2.87
C ASN A 95 11.71 -6.25 4.39
N PRO A 96 11.50 -4.98 4.81
CA PRO A 96 11.58 -4.61 6.20
C PRO A 96 10.29 -4.95 6.96
N SER A 97 10.40 -5.34 8.23
CA SER A 97 9.25 -5.46 9.14
C SER A 97 8.83 -4.11 9.72
N TYR A 98 9.79 -3.18 9.83
CA TYR A 98 9.61 -1.86 10.44
C TYR A 98 10.17 -0.77 9.53
N ALA A 99 9.51 0.38 9.51
CA ALA A 99 9.98 1.58 8.82
C ALA A 99 9.95 2.79 9.75
N ILE A 100 11.04 3.54 9.72
CA ILE A 100 11.16 4.82 10.43
C ILE A 100 11.15 5.94 9.39
N ILE A 101 10.26 6.92 9.55
CA ILE A 101 10.22 8.11 8.71
C ILE A 101 10.61 9.30 9.57
N SER A 102 11.79 9.87 9.29
CA SER A 102 12.20 11.15 9.83
C SER A 102 11.44 12.25 9.09
N SER A 103 10.52 12.93 9.75
CA SER A 103 9.66 13.94 9.14
C SER A 103 9.40 15.11 10.08
N SER A 104 9.01 16.24 9.52
CA SER A 104 8.71 17.46 10.26
C SER A 104 7.45 17.30 11.13
N ARG A 105 7.43 18.01 12.27
CA ARG A 105 6.25 18.18 13.14
C ARG A 105 5.34 19.32 12.70
N LYS A 106 5.74 20.12 11.69
CA LYS A 106 4.94 21.23 11.19
C LYS A 106 3.65 20.75 10.53
N ALA A 107 2.55 21.45 10.74
CA ALA A 107 1.23 21.09 10.23
C ALA A 107 1.15 21.13 8.69
N ASP A 108 1.95 21.97 8.05
CA ASP A 108 2.05 22.12 6.59
C ASP A 108 3.06 21.19 5.92
N ALA A 109 3.66 20.28 6.69
CA ALA A 109 4.63 19.33 6.16
C ALA A 109 3.99 18.41 5.10
N ILE A 110 4.57 18.45 3.89
CA ILE A 110 4.11 17.66 2.74
C ILE A 110 4.67 16.22 2.73
N LEU A 111 5.61 15.93 3.63
CA LEU A 111 6.23 14.61 3.80
C LEU A 111 5.84 13.97 5.14
N PRO A 112 5.69 12.65 5.17
CA PRO A 112 5.81 11.70 4.05
C PRO A 112 4.64 11.78 3.07
N ARG A 113 4.88 11.45 1.80
CA ARG A 113 3.83 11.34 0.79
C ARG A 113 2.95 10.11 1.03
N ASP A 114 1.66 10.24 0.83
CA ASP A 114 0.71 9.11 0.94
C ASP A 114 1.06 7.93 0.02
N SER A 115 1.67 8.18 -1.13
CA SER A 115 2.14 7.13 -2.03
C SER A 115 3.17 6.21 -1.37
N VAL A 116 4.09 6.76 -0.57
CA VAL A 116 5.10 5.99 0.17
C VAL A 116 4.44 5.20 1.31
N LEU A 117 3.58 5.86 2.10
CA LEU A 117 2.83 5.19 3.17
C LEU A 117 2.00 4.02 2.64
N LYS A 118 1.36 4.16 1.47
CA LYS A 118 0.62 3.07 0.81
C LYS A 118 1.52 1.93 0.36
N LYS A 119 2.72 2.22 -0.16
CA LYS A 119 3.70 1.17 -0.54
C LYS A 119 4.12 0.34 0.67
N LEU A 120 4.40 0.99 1.80
CA LEU A 120 4.76 0.33 3.06
C LEU A 120 3.59 -0.49 3.62
N ALA A 121 2.39 0.09 3.66
CA ALA A 121 1.20 -0.59 4.17
C ALA A 121 0.80 -1.84 3.36
N ARG A 122 0.98 -1.83 2.03
CA ARG A 122 0.73 -3.00 1.18
C ARG A 122 1.66 -4.17 1.48
N ARG A 123 2.80 -3.90 2.11
CA ARG A 123 3.82 -4.87 2.54
C ARG A 123 3.71 -5.19 4.04
N PHE A 124 2.66 -4.68 4.70
CA PHE A 124 2.44 -4.87 6.14
C PHE A 124 3.58 -4.35 7.03
N VAL A 125 4.36 -3.39 6.51
CA VAL A 125 5.45 -2.76 7.26
C VAL A 125 4.86 -1.84 8.33
N LYS A 126 5.31 -2.01 9.56
CA LYS A 126 4.93 -1.13 10.68
C LYS A 126 5.69 0.18 10.59
N VAL A 127 4.97 1.30 10.52
CA VAL A 127 5.54 2.64 10.29
C VAL A 127 5.59 3.44 11.58
N TYR A 128 6.71 4.12 11.81
CA TYR A 128 6.94 5.02 12.93
C TYR A 128 7.48 6.36 12.42
N ARG A 129 6.96 7.49 12.94
CA ARG A 129 7.33 8.82 12.45
C ARG A 129 7.82 9.71 13.56
N THR A 130 8.95 10.38 13.32
CA THR A 130 9.53 11.33 14.28
C THR A 130 8.70 12.61 14.42
N SER A 131 7.80 12.89 13.46
CA SER A 131 6.83 13.98 13.59
C SER A 131 5.82 13.76 14.72
N GLU A 132 5.57 12.53 15.13
CA GLU A 132 4.62 12.20 16.20
C GLU A 132 5.29 12.17 17.56
N LYS A 133 6.43 11.51 17.66
CA LYS A 133 7.31 11.54 18.85
C LYS A 133 8.67 10.93 18.51
N ASP A 134 9.59 10.96 19.46
CA ASP A 134 10.89 10.31 19.32
C ASP A 134 10.70 8.82 19.12
N VAL A 135 11.45 8.25 18.17
CA VAL A 135 11.35 6.84 17.79
C VAL A 135 12.56 6.09 18.30
N VAL A 136 12.30 5.08 19.12
CA VAL A 136 13.34 4.25 19.76
C VAL A 136 13.11 2.79 19.39
N PHE A 137 14.17 2.12 18.97
CA PHE A 137 14.19 0.69 18.72
C PHE A 137 15.31 0.03 19.51
N TYR A 138 15.03 -1.09 20.13
CA TYR A 138 16.00 -1.92 20.83
C TYR A 138 16.26 -3.19 20.04
N PHE A 139 17.53 -3.48 19.80
CA PHE A 139 18.01 -4.69 19.13
C PHE A 139 18.71 -5.55 20.18
N LYS A 140 18.10 -6.67 20.55
CA LYS A 140 18.66 -7.55 21.58
C LYS A 140 18.30 -9.01 21.29
N SER A 141 19.32 -9.89 21.29
CA SER A 141 19.16 -11.35 21.23
C SER A 141 18.22 -11.80 20.09
N GLY A 142 18.44 -11.30 18.86
CA GLY A 142 17.66 -11.66 17.69
C GLY A 142 16.26 -11.07 17.64
N LYS A 143 15.91 -10.16 18.56
CA LYS A 143 14.59 -9.54 18.65
C LYS A 143 14.68 -8.02 18.45
N ILE A 144 13.63 -7.46 17.88
CA ILE A 144 13.41 -6.02 17.79
C ILE A 144 12.22 -5.67 18.67
N SER A 145 12.39 -4.67 19.53
CA SER A 145 11.31 -4.12 20.34
C SER A 145 11.32 -2.59 20.31
N THR A 146 10.18 -1.99 20.55
CA THR A 146 10.03 -0.53 20.62
C THR A 146 8.91 -0.17 21.59
N PRO A 147 9.07 0.88 22.42
CA PRO A 147 8.00 1.42 23.24
C PRO A 147 7.05 2.31 22.44
N ASN A 148 7.36 2.56 21.15
CA ASN A 148 6.58 3.45 20.32
C ASN A 148 5.31 2.78 19.81
N ILE A 149 4.26 3.60 19.63
CA ILE A 149 3.03 3.19 18.97
C ILE A 149 3.19 3.36 17.47
N GLU A 150 2.74 2.37 16.68
CA GLU A 150 2.74 2.45 15.22
C GLU A 150 1.96 3.68 14.73
N SER A 151 2.59 4.48 13.88
CA SER A 151 2.12 5.81 13.51
C SER A 151 0.80 5.82 12.76
N LYS A 152 0.68 5.08 11.67
CA LYS A 152 -0.52 5.08 10.83
C LYS A 152 -0.84 3.65 10.43
N LYS A 153 -1.96 3.16 10.93
CA LYS A 153 -2.46 1.83 10.57
C LYS A 153 -3.46 1.95 9.43
N TYR A 154 -3.09 1.42 8.28
CA TYR A 154 -4.05 1.22 7.19
C TYR A 154 -4.80 -0.10 7.38
N ILE A 155 -6.09 -0.08 7.05
CA ILE A 155 -6.96 -1.25 7.11
C ILE A 155 -7.18 -1.74 5.68
N SER A 156 -6.85 -3.00 5.41
CA SER A 156 -7.15 -3.62 4.11
C SER A 156 -8.63 -3.97 4.00
N ILE A 157 -9.26 -3.56 2.91
CA ILE A 157 -10.65 -3.93 2.61
C ILE A 157 -10.76 -5.22 1.78
N SER A 158 -9.65 -5.89 1.46
CA SER A 158 -9.66 -7.08 0.58
C SER A 158 -10.51 -8.24 1.13
N LYS A 159 -10.65 -8.34 2.45
CA LYS A 159 -11.50 -9.31 3.15
C LYS A 159 -12.81 -8.71 3.67
N GLY A 160 -13.12 -7.47 3.26
CA GLY A 160 -14.36 -6.81 3.65
C GLY A 160 -15.59 -7.46 3.03
N THR A 161 -16.70 -7.44 3.74
CA THR A 161 -18.00 -7.88 3.25
C THR A 161 -18.73 -6.70 2.61
N ILE A 162 -19.27 -6.90 1.42
CA ILE A 162 -20.11 -5.93 0.73
C ILE A 162 -21.56 -6.35 0.92
N ALA A 163 -22.32 -5.56 1.68
CA ALA A 163 -23.76 -5.69 1.77
C ALA A 163 -24.41 -4.84 0.66
N LEU A 164 -25.35 -5.43 -0.08
CA LEU A 164 -26.12 -4.78 -1.13
C LEU A 164 -27.55 -4.57 -0.68
N THR A 165 -28.17 -3.45 -1.08
CA THR A 165 -29.59 -3.19 -0.80
C THR A 165 -30.51 -4.22 -1.44
N ASN A 166 -30.12 -4.79 -2.59
CA ASN A 166 -30.79 -5.89 -3.25
C ASN A 166 -29.76 -6.73 -4.04
N ASN A 167 -29.94 -8.04 -4.01
CA ASN A 167 -29.05 -9.01 -4.68
C ASN A 167 -29.63 -9.56 -5.98
N VAL A 168 -30.93 -9.32 -6.26
CA VAL A 168 -31.62 -9.87 -7.44
C VAL A 168 -32.47 -8.78 -8.07
N TYR A 169 -32.34 -8.61 -9.39
CA TYR A 169 -33.09 -7.68 -10.22
C TYR A 169 -33.67 -8.41 -11.40
N ARG A 170 -34.72 -7.84 -12.06
CA ARG A 170 -35.19 -8.24 -13.38
C ARG A 170 -34.81 -7.23 -14.43
N SER A 171 -34.28 -7.70 -15.55
CA SER A 171 -33.80 -6.83 -16.63
C SER A 171 -34.92 -5.91 -17.12
N THR A 172 -34.61 -4.62 -17.16
CA THR A 172 -35.48 -3.54 -17.68
C THR A 172 -34.83 -2.82 -18.85
N GLY A 173 -33.68 -3.29 -19.31
CA GLY A 173 -32.84 -2.58 -20.29
C GLY A 173 -32.07 -1.38 -19.72
N LYS A 174 -32.23 -1.07 -18.43
CA LYS A 174 -31.48 -0.03 -17.71
C LYS A 174 -30.43 -0.66 -16.79
N ALA A 175 -29.38 0.10 -16.49
CA ALA A 175 -28.34 -0.35 -15.54
C ALA A 175 -28.87 -0.34 -14.10
N PHE A 176 -28.46 -1.34 -13.31
CA PHE A 176 -28.77 -1.45 -11.88
C PHE A 176 -27.52 -1.08 -11.07
N ASN A 177 -27.70 -0.19 -10.12
CA ASN A 177 -26.66 0.26 -9.19
C ASN A 177 -27.16 0.06 -7.75
N PRO A 178 -27.09 -1.18 -7.20
CA PRO A 178 -27.50 -1.44 -5.83
C PRO A 178 -26.80 -0.52 -4.85
N GLY A 179 -27.50 -0.07 -3.82
CA GLY A 179 -26.86 0.60 -2.68
C GLY A 179 -25.86 -0.34 -2.00
N VAL A 180 -24.75 0.21 -1.53
CA VAL A 180 -23.61 -0.55 -1.02
C VAL A 180 -23.25 -0.10 0.39
N ALA A 181 -23.07 -1.05 1.31
CA ALA A 181 -22.39 -0.86 2.57
C ALA A 181 -21.17 -1.78 2.63
N LEU A 182 -20.01 -1.21 2.89
CA LEU A 182 -18.78 -1.96 3.10
C LEU A 182 -18.56 -2.20 4.60
N ILE A 183 -18.35 -3.44 5.00
CA ILE A 183 -18.11 -3.85 6.38
C ILE A 183 -16.71 -4.48 6.46
N VAL A 184 -15.88 -3.98 7.37
CA VAL A 184 -14.54 -4.50 7.63
C VAL A 184 -14.38 -4.66 9.14
N ASP A 185 -13.95 -5.83 9.58
CA ASP A 185 -13.79 -6.18 11.00
C ASP A 185 -15.06 -5.86 11.82
N GLY A 186 -16.25 -6.17 11.26
CA GLY A 186 -17.55 -5.94 11.88
C GLY A 186 -18.00 -4.47 11.95
N LYS A 187 -17.26 -3.54 11.37
CA LYS A 187 -17.57 -2.10 11.36
C LYS A 187 -17.90 -1.61 9.95
N VAL A 188 -18.93 -0.77 9.85
CA VAL A 188 -19.28 -0.11 8.58
C VAL A 188 -18.21 0.93 8.26
N VAL A 189 -17.67 0.85 7.05
CA VAL A 189 -16.71 1.82 6.52
C VAL A 189 -17.49 3.03 5.98
N PRO A 190 -17.14 4.27 6.38
CA PRO A 190 -17.80 5.46 5.86
C PRO A 190 -17.69 5.57 4.33
N ALA A 191 -18.77 5.99 3.66
CA ALA A 191 -18.85 6.04 2.20
C ALA A 191 -17.80 6.96 1.54
N ASN A 192 -17.33 7.99 2.24
CA ASN A 192 -16.26 8.88 1.78
C ASN A 192 -14.87 8.22 1.80
N GLN A 193 -14.74 7.00 2.32
CA GLN A 193 -13.46 6.27 2.39
C GLN A 193 -13.22 5.33 1.20
N TYR A 194 -14.18 5.21 0.26
CA TYR A 194 -14.05 4.34 -0.90
C TYR A 194 -14.84 4.88 -2.11
N ARG A 195 -14.56 4.31 -3.27
CA ARG A 195 -15.30 4.52 -4.52
C ARG A 195 -15.94 3.21 -4.96
N ILE A 196 -17.13 3.29 -5.53
CA ILE A 196 -17.90 2.15 -6.02
C ILE A 196 -17.88 2.17 -7.55
N TYR A 197 -17.64 1.01 -8.14
CA TYR A 197 -17.68 0.79 -9.59
C TYR A 197 -18.62 -0.36 -9.88
N TYR A 198 -19.49 -0.16 -10.87
CA TYR A 198 -20.41 -1.17 -11.35
C TYR A 198 -20.00 -1.61 -12.76
N SER A 199 -20.18 -2.90 -13.06
CA SER A 199 -19.94 -3.45 -14.39
C SER A 199 -20.89 -4.63 -14.64
N SER A 200 -21.15 -4.95 -15.91
CA SER A 200 -22.10 -6.02 -16.33
C SER A 200 -23.48 -5.88 -15.67
N ASN A 201 -23.90 -4.66 -15.39
CA ASN A 201 -25.04 -4.34 -14.52
C ASN A 201 -26.33 -3.97 -15.30
N LYS A 202 -26.41 -4.31 -16.60
CA LYS A 202 -27.55 -3.91 -17.45
C LYS A 202 -28.35 -5.09 -17.99
N TYR A 203 -27.69 -6.16 -18.40
CA TYR A 203 -28.32 -7.30 -19.05
C TYR A 203 -28.42 -8.49 -18.11
N ALA A 204 -29.25 -9.48 -18.44
CA ALA A 204 -29.38 -10.71 -17.68
C ALA A 204 -28.02 -11.39 -17.46
N GLY A 205 -27.78 -11.87 -16.25
CA GLY A 205 -26.53 -12.47 -15.81
C GLY A 205 -26.06 -11.93 -14.46
N PHE A 206 -24.76 -11.95 -14.21
CA PHE A 206 -24.19 -11.44 -12.97
C PHE A 206 -23.63 -10.04 -13.16
N GLY A 207 -24.28 -9.07 -12.52
CA GLY A 207 -23.73 -7.73 -12.33
C GLY A 207 -22.62 -7.76 -11.28
N LYS A 208 -21.60 -6.90 -11.41
CA LYS A 208 -20.45 -6.82 -10.51
C LYS A 208 -20.36 -5.46 -9.84
N VAL A 209 -20.11 -5.48 -8.54
CA VAL A 209 -19.76 -4.31 -7.74
C VAL A 209 -18.30 -4.45 -7.32
N LYS A 210 -17.48 -3.44 -7.59
CA LYS A 210 -16.10 -3.33 -7.14
C LYS A 210 -15.94 -2.09 -6.27
N ILE A 211 -15.39 -2.25 -5.09
CA ILE A 211 -15.06 -1.16 -4.18
C ILE A 211 -13.54 -0.96 -4.19
N VAL A 212 -13.13 0.30 -4.28
CA VAL A 212 -11.71 0.72 -4.22
C VAL A 212 -11.56 1.72 -3.09
N ALA A 213 -10.74 1.38 -2.09
CA ALA A 213 -10.46 2.29 -0.99
C ALA A 213 -9.76 3.57 -1.49
N ASN A 214 -10.09 4.73 -0.92
CA ASN A 214 -9.50 6.01 -1.32
C ASN A 214 -8.07 6.23 -0.81
N GLY A 215 -7.59 5.35 0.09
CA GLY A 215 -6.20 5.32 0.56
C GLY A 215 -5.88 6.29 1.69
N THR A 216 -6.87 6.89 2.36
CA THR A 216 -6.63 7.72 3.55
C THR A 216 -6.45 6.89 4.82
N LYS A 217 -7.38 5.98 5.09
CA LYS A 217 -7.36 5.03 6.21
C LYS A 217 -7.43 3.59 5.73
N TYR A 218 -8.10 3.37 4.60
CA TYR A 218 -8.35 2.05 4.02
C TYR A 218 -7.56 1.86 2.74
N LEU A 219 -7.12 0.63 2.46
CA LEU A 219 -6.37 0.24 1.27
C LEU A 219 -7.00 -0.95 0.59
N SER A 220 -6.59 -1.20 -0.65
CA SER A 220 -6.98 -2.37 -1.43
C SER A 220 -8.36 -2.23 -2.08
N THR A 221 -8.86 -3.35 -2.60
CA THR A 221 -10.16 -3.45 -3.26
C THR A 221 -10.87 -4.72 -2.80
N CYS A 222 -12.20 -4.70 -2.85
CA CYS A 222 -13.03 -5.89 -2.74
C CYS A 222 -14.16 -5.84 -3.78
N SER A 223 -14.78 -6.96 -4.05
CA SER A 223 -15.88 -7.04 -5.03
C SER A 223 -16.89 -8.10 -4.65
N THR A 224 -18.13 -7.88 -5.09
CA THR A 224 -19.23 -8.85 -5.01
C THR A 224 -20.05 -8.83 -6.30
N THR A 225 -20.98 -9.75 -6.42
CA THR A 225 -21.89 -9.85 -7.57
C THR A 225 -23.34 -9.79 -7.11
N PHE A 226 -24.24 -9.44 -8.03
CA PHE A 226 -25.68 -9.54 -7.88
C PHE A 226 -26.28 -10.14 -9.15
N MET A 227 -27.47 -10.71 -9.06
CA MET A 227 -28.11 -11.40 -10.19
C MET A 227 -29.08 -10.47 -10.91
N ILE A 228 -29.06 -10.52 -12.24
CA ILE A 228 -30.09 -9.90 -13.10
C ILE A 228 -30.78 -11.02 -13.86
N LEU A 229 -32.01 -11.28 -13.50
CA LEU A 229 -32.90 -12.25 -14.19
C LEU A 229 -33.32 -11.69 -15.56
N PRO A 230 -33.63 -12.54 -16.54
CA PRO A 230 -34.27 -12.11 -17.77
C PRO A 230 -35.52 -11.26 -17.51
N GLY A 231 -35.80 -10.29 -18.39
CA GLY A 231 -37.04 -9.54 -18.35
C GLY A 231 -38.23 -10.49 -18.51
N GLN A 232 -39.41 -10.08 -18.07
CA GLN A 232 -40.63 -10.82 -18.45
C GLN A 232 -40.83 -10.67 -19.96
N GLU A 233 -40.90 -11.77 -20.68
CA GLU A 233 -41.47 -11.74 -22.02
C GLU A 233 -42.90 -11.18 -21.92
N LYS A 234 -43.19 -10.15 -22.70
CA LYS A 234 -44.59 -9.78 -22.89
C LYS A 234 -45.23 -11.00 -23.52
N SER A 235 -46.06 -11.71 -22.77
CA SER A 235 -46.93 -12.77 -23.32
C SER A 235 -47.81 -12.10 -24.37
N SER A 236 -47.42 -12.20 -25.62
CA SER A 236 -48.33 -11.94 -26.72
C SER A 236 -49.28 -13.13 -26.74
N VAL A 237 -50.42 -12.99 -26.08
CA VAL A 237 -51.54 -13.90 -26.28
C VAL A 237 -51.93 -13.71 -27.74
N VAL A 238 -51.44 -14.61 -28.61
CA VAL A 238 -51.99 -14.76 -29.96
C VAL A 238 -53.34 -15.44 -29.77
N THR A 239 -54.41 -14.65 -29.65
CA THR A 239 -55.78 -15.12 -29.84
C THR A 239 -55.88 -15.52 -31.29
N ARG A 240 -55.73 -16.82 -31.60
CA ARG A 240 -56.19 -17.39 -32.87
C ARG A 240 -57.67 -17.38 -32.81
N ASP A 241 -58.31 -16.51 -33.59
CA ASP A 241 -59.70 -16.59 -33.87
C ASP A 241 -60.04 -17.92 -34.61
N LEU A 242 -60.60 -18.84 -33.86
CA LEU A 242 -61.09 -20.15 -34.41
C LEU A 242 -62.41 -20.07 -35.18
N ASN A 243 -62.81 -18.90 -35.67
CA ASN A 243 -64.06 -18.70 -36.32
C ASN A 243 -63.95 -18.52 -37.84
N SER A 244 -63.20 -19.34 -38.54
CA SER A 244 -63.29 -19.39 -40.01
C SER A 244 -63.07 -20.79 -40.61
N ALA A 245 -63.75 -21.81 -40.05
CA ALA A 245 -63.96 -23.07 -40.77
C ALA A 245 -65.40 -23.08 -41.23
N LYS A 246 -65.67 -22.45 -42.35
CA LYS A 246 -66.88 -22.75 -43.12
C LYS A 246 -66.66 -24.07 -43.83
N LEU A 247 -67.48 -25.05 -43.44
CA LEU A 247 -67.76 -26.30 -44.19
C LEU A 247 -68.36 -25.97 -45.54
N SER A 248 -67.77 -26.45 -46.58
CA SER A 248 -68.40 -26.74 -47.85
C SER A 248 -67.78 -27.98 -48.46
#